data_0e2dcfdfee0015fc8efe5540217840ac
#
_entry.id   0e2dcfdfee0015fc8efe5540217840ac
#
_cell.length_a   1.000
_cell.length_b   1.000
_cell.length_c   1.000
_cell.angle_alpha   90.00
_cell.angle_beta   90.00
_cell.angle_gamma   90.00
#
_symmetry.space_group_name_H-M   'P 1'
#
loop_
_entity.id
_entity.type
_entity.pdbx_description
1 polymer ?
#
loop_
_entity_poly.entity_id
_entity_poly.type
_entity_poly.pdbx_seq_one_letter_code
_entity_poly.pdbx_strand_id
1 'polypeptide(L)'
;FDYDTINTAFSSIVSLTLSAVIAFFSVSFITFFFLKDDELFLSMLKAPFPERVHGNIERAMSSVSQLLMRYFTGILSESCILMIVISVTMIFFGMRTQDAFFIGLIMGVMNVVPYAGPLIGGVMSVFMGVVTPIEGMTTGHTMFVIAGSLLIIKGFDDFVLQPTLYSERVKAHPLEIFIVILIAGSLAGIVGMLLAIPSYTVLRVFAKEFFSQFRLVQKLTEKI
;
A
#
# COMPACT_ATOMS: atom_id res chain seq x y z
N PHE A 1 17.97 -15.02 32.78
CA PHE A 1 17.48 -13.82 32.09
C PHE A 1 18.56 -12.77 32.21
N ASP A 2 19.14 -12.38 31.07
CA ASP A 2 20.25 -11.43 31.04
C ASP A 2 19.66 -10.00 31.16
N TYR A 3 20.08 -9.27 32.20
CA TYR A 3 19.59 -7.91 32.50
C TYR A 3 19.88 -6.95 31.33
N ASP A 4 20.99 -7.13 30.63
CA ASP A 4 21.36 -6.34 29.47
C ASP A 4 20.42 -6.56 28.28
N THR A 5 19.95 -7.77 28.07
CA THR A 5 18.97 -8.11 27.02
C THR A 5 17.61 -7.43 27.30
N ILE A 6 17.16 -7.44 28.55
CA ILE A 6 15.90 -6.80 28.95
C ILE A 6 16.01 -5.27 28.79
N ASN A 7 17.12 -4.68 29.23
CA ASN A 7 17.33 -3.24 29.13
C ASN A 7 17.42 -2.77 27.67
N THR A 8 18.09 -3.55 26.81
CA THR A 8 18.19 -3.28 25.38
C THR A 8 16.82 -3.40 24.70
N ALA A 9 16.03 -4.44 25.02
CA ALA A 9 14.68 -4.60 24.49
C ALA A 9 13.77 -3.46 24.95
N PHE A 10 13.82 -3.08 26.22
CA PHE A 10 13.04 -1.97 26.77
C PHE A 10 13.40 -0.64 26.09
N SER A 11 14.68 -0.32 25.99
CA SER A 11 15.14 0.92 25.33
C SER A 11 14.76 0.95 23.84
N SER A 12 14.79 -0.18 23.17
CA SER A 12 14.35 -0.30 21.77
C SER A 12 12.84 -0.06 21.62
N ILE A 13 12.02 -0.62 22.51
CA ILE A 13 10.56 -0.38 22.49
C ILE A 13 10.26 1.09 22.77
N VAL A 14 10.90 1.68 23.77
CA VAL A 14 10.73 3.10 24.11
C VAL A 14 11.12 4.00 22.94
N SER A 15 12.27 3.75 22.30
CA SER A 15 12.74 4.54 21.16
C SER A 15 11.83 4.40 19.94
N LEU A 16 11.35 3.20 19.63
CA LEU A 16 10.39 2.95 18.57
C LEU A 16 9.07 3.67 18.83
N THR A 17 8.54 3.57 20.05
CA THR A 17 7.29 4.24 20.43
C THR A 17 7.43 5.76 20.34
N LEU A 18 8.52 6.32 20.85
CA LEU A 18 8.78 7.77 20.80
C LEU A 18 8.91 8.24 19.34
N SER A 19 9.65 7.51 18.51
CA SER A 19 9.81 7.81 17.09
C SER A 19 8.47 7.76 16.34
N ALA A 20 7.62 6.76 16.64
CA ALA A 20 6.29 6.63 16.04
C ALA A 20 5.37 7.80 16.45
N VAL A 21 5.39 8.20 17.72
CA VAL A 21 4.61 9.36 18.22
C VAL A 21 5.08 10.66 17.56
N ILE A 22 6.38 10.91 17.47
CA ILE A 22 6.95 12.09 16.82
C ILE A 22 6.57 12.10 15.33
N ALA A 23 6.71 10.97 14.64
CA ALA A 23 6.36 10.85 13.24
C ALA A 23 4.85 11.10 13.01
N PHE A 24 3.99 10.49 13.81
CA PHE A 24 2.55 10.69 13.76
C PHE A 24 2.17 12.16 13.97
N PHE A 25 2.72 12.78 15.00
CA PHE A 25 2.46 14.19 15.29
C PHE A 25 2.95 15.09 14.15
N SER A 26 4.17 14.87 13.65
CA SER A 26 4.74 15.66 12.55
C SER A 26 3.92 15.54 11.29
N VAL A 27 3.56 14.32 10.88
CA VAL A 27 2.74 14.08 9.68
C VAL A 27 1.37 14.73 9.86
N SER A 28 0.71 14.53 11.01
CA SER A 28 -0.60 15.13 11.28
C SER A 28 -0.56 16.65 11.26
N PHE A 29 0.47 17.25 11.85
CA PHE A 29 0.67 18.70 11.89
C PHE A 29 0.88 19.27 10.48
N ILE A 30 1.80 18.70 9.71
CA ILE A 30 2.07 19.12 8.34
C ILE A 30 0.81 18.97 7.47
N THR A 31 0.14 17.83 7.57
CA THR A 31 -1.11 17.57 6.83
C THR A 31 -2.19 18.58 7.17
N PHE A 32 -2.36 18.90 8.46
CA PHE A 32 -3.35 19.88 8.90
C PHE A 32 -3.10 21.26 8.27
N PHE A 33 -1.85 21.74 8.25
CA PHE A 33 -1.55 23.04 7.68
C PHE A 33 -1.69 23.06 6.16
N PHE A 34 -1.32 22.01 5.46
CA PHE A 34 -1.56 21.91 4.02
C PHE A 34 -3.03 21.81 3.65
N LEU A 35 -3.86 21.16 4.48
CA LEU A 35 -5.31 21.12 4.27
C LEU A 35 -6.00 22.46 4.63
N LYS A 36 -5.43 23.21 5.57
CA LYS A 36 -5.96 24.52 5.97
C LYS A 36 -5.68 25.59 4.93
N ASP A 37 -4.56 25.46 4.20
CA ASP A 37 -4.11 26.44 3.22
C ASP A 37 -3.85 25.72 1.89
N ASP A 38 -4.90 25.60 1.07
CA ASP A 38 -4.88 24.82 -0.17
C ASP A 38 -3.85 25.33 -1.19
N GLU A 39 -3.49 26.62 -1.14
CA GLU A 39 -2.52 27.22 -2.06
C GLU A 39 -1.09 27.17 -1.55
N LEU A 40 -0.87 26.92 -0.27
CA LEU A 40 0.44 26.97 0.37
C LEU A 40 1.43 26.02 -0.34
N PHE A 41 1.05 24.76 -0.49
CA PHE A 41 1.91 23.76 -1.11
C PHE A 41 2.25 24.11 -2.57
N LEU A 42 1.24 24.55 -3.33
CA LEU A 42 1.43 24.92 -4.73
C LEU A 42 2.30 26.17 -4.90
N SER A 43 2.13 27.16 -4.02
CA SER A 43 2.94 28.40 -4.03
C SER A 43 4.39 28.10 -3.65
N MET A 44 4.63 27.27 -2.64
CA MET A 44 5.97 26.81 -2.27
C MET A 44 6.65 26.04 -3.41
N LEU A 45 5.89 25.21 -4.12
CA LEU A 45 6.43 24.44 -5.26
C LEU A 45 6.77 25.35 -6.45
N LYS A 46 6.02 26.43 -6.68
CA LYS A 46 6.27 27.40 -7.75
C LYS A 46 7.41 28.36 -7.44
N ALA A 47 7.63 28.69 -6.18
CA ALA A 47 8.55 29.73 -5.75
C ALA A 47 9.98 29.64 -6.35
N PRO A 48 10.64 28.47 -6.49
CA PRO A 48 11.97 28.35 -7.08
C PRO A 48 11.97 28.42 -8.61
N PHE A 49 10.82 28.44 -9.28
CA PHE A 49 10.72 28.36 -10.74
C PHE A 49 10.26 29.66 -11.38
N PRO A 50 10.74 30.00 -12.60
CA PRO A 50 10.27 31.18 -13.33
C PRO A 50 8.79 31.02 -13.74
N GLU A 51 8.06 32.14 -13.84
CA GLU A 51 6.61 32.19 -14.13
C GLU A 51 6.21 31.40 -15.39
N ARG A 52 7.06 31.33 -16.40
CA ARG A 52 6.82 30.59 -17.65
C ARG A 52 6.54 29.09 -17.46
N VAL A 53 6.98 28.47 -16.36
CA VAL A 53 6.75 27.04 -16.08
C VAL A 53 5.66 26.81 -15.02
N HIS A 54 5.11 27.85 -14.42
CA HIS A 54 4.08 27.72 -13.38
C HIS A 54 2.84 26.95 -13.89
N GLY A 55 2.43 27.18 -15.14
CA GLY A 55 1.32 26.45 -15.76
C GLY A 55 1.58 24.94 -15.92
N ASN A 56 2.86 24.54 -16.15
CA ASN A 56 3.23 23.12 -16.21
C ASN A 56 3.16 22.49 -14.81
N ILE A 57 3.63 23.23 -13.78
CA ILE A 57 3.57 22.80 -12.38
C ILE A 57 2.12 22.58 -11.93
N GLU A 58 1.21 23.51 -12.25
CA GLU A 58 -0.22 23.39 -11.93
C GLU A 58 -0.85 22.16 -12.57
N ARG A 59 -0.62 21.96 -13.87
CA ARG A 59 -1.14 20.78 -14.58
C ARG A 59 -0.57 19.47 -14.01
N ALA A 60 0.74 19.44 -13.76
CA ALA A 60 1.39 18.29 -13.14
C ALA A 60 0.76 17.99 -11.77
N MET A 61 0.57 19.02 -10.94
CA MET A 61 0.03 18.86 -9.59
C MET A 61 -1.43 18.39 -9.59
N SER A 62 -2.26 18.96 -10.48
CA SER A 62 -3.65 18.52 -10.68
C SER A 62 -3.71 17.05 -11.10
N SER A 63 -2.88 16.65 -12.07
CA SER A 63 -2.80 15.26 -12.54
C SER A 63 -2.32 14.31 -11.43
N VAL A 64 -1.28 14.70 -10.69
CA VAL A 64 -0.77 13.95 -9.53
C VAL A 64 -1.86 13.74 -8.49
N SER A 65 -2.54 14.82 -8.09
CA SER A 65 -3.61 14.77 -7.09
C SER A 65 -4.71 13.81 -7.49
N GLN A 66 -5.19 13.87 -8.73
CA GLN A 66 -6.22 12.97 -9.23
C GLN A 66 -5.77 11.50 -9.23
N LEU A 67 -4.55 11.22 -9.73
CA LEU A 67 -4.04 9.86 -9.80
C LEU A 67 -3.79 9.27 -8.41
N LEU A 68 -3.24 10.06 -7.48
CA LEU A 68 -3.02 9.62 -6.11
C LEU A 68 -4.34 9.39 -5.37
N MET A 69 -5.33 10.28 -5.52
CA MET A 69 -6.65 10.10 -4.92
C MET A 69 -7.30 8.81 -5.39
N ARG A 70 -7.29 8.54 -6.69
CA ARG A 70 -7.82 7.30 -7.27
C ARG A 70 -7.07 6.06 -6.76
N TYR A 71 -5.74 6.16 -6.68
CA TYR A 71 -4.90 5.07 -6.17
C TYR A 71 -5.24 4.74 -4.71
N PHE A 72 -5.22 5.73 -3.82
CA PHE A 72 -5.48 5.51 -2.40
C PHE A 72 -6.92 5.06 -2.13
N THR A 73 -7.89 5.67 -2.79
CA THR A 73 -9.30 5.24 -2.67
C THR A 73 -9.48 3.82 -3.16
N GLY A 74 -8.87 3.47 -4.30
CA GLY A 74 -8.93 2.12 -4.86
C GLY A 74 -8.34 1.08 -3.91
N ILE A 75 -7.10 1.30 -3.43
CA ILE A 75 -6.42 0.33 -2.57
C ILE A 75 -7.09 0.17 -1.20
N LEU A 76 -7.60 1.26 -0.62
CA LEU A 76 -8.36 1.19 0.63
C LEU A 76 -9.67 0.43 0.45
N SER A 77 -10.40 0.70 -0.64
CA SER A 77 -11.64 -0.03 -0.95
C SER A 77 -11.39 -1.52 -1.18
N GLU A 78 -10.37 -1.87 -1.97
CA GLU A 78 -9.94 -3.25 -2.21
C GLU A 78 -9.56 -3.96 -0.91
N SER A 79 -8.73 -3.33 -0.09
CA SER A 79 -8.30 -3.86 1.21
C SER A 79 -9.48 -4.11 2.16
N CYS A 80 -10.44 -3.19 2.23
CA CYS A 80 -11.65 -3.37 3.03
C CYS A 80 -12.53 -4.51 2.50
N ILE A 81 -12.71 -4.61 1.18
CA ILE A 81 -13.48 -5.69 0.56
C ILE A 81 -12.81 -7.04 0.84
N LEU A 82 -11.50 -7.16 0.63
CA LEU A 82 -10.75 -8.38 0.90
C LEU A 82 -10.82 -8.78 2.37
N MET A 83 -10.66 -7.83 3.30
CA MET A 83 -10.82 -8.07 4.73
C MET A 83 -12.17 -8.70 5.04
N ILE A 84 -13.27 -8.12 4.51
CA ILE A 84 -14.63 -8.60 4.76
C ILE A 84 -14.84 -9.98 4.11
N VAL A 85 -14.49 -10.13 2.84
CA VAL A 85 -14.71 -11.38 2.08
C VAL A 85 -13.95 -12.54 2.72
N ILE A 86 -12.68 -12.33 3.09
CA ILE A 86 -11.87 -13.37 3.74
C ILE A 86 -12.42 -13.71 5.12
N SER A 87 -12.76 -12.72 5.94
CA SER A 87 -13.34 -12.96 7.27
C SER A 87 -14.63 -13.77 7.17
N VAL A 88 -15.54 -13.38 6.29
CA VAL A 88 -16.82 -14.08 6.08
C VAL A 88 -16.58 -15.52 5.58
N THR A 89 -15.64 -15.70 4.66
CA THR A 89 -15.28 -17.02 4.14
C THR A 89 -14.74 -17.93 5.26
N MET A 90 -13.87 -17.42 6.13
CA MET A 90 -13.33 -18.21 7.25
C MET A 90 -14.42 -18.55 8.28
N ILE A 91 -15.35 -17.62 8.56
CA ILE A 91 -16.52 -17.90 9.42
C ILE A 91 -17.40 -18.98 8.80
N PHE A 92 -17.63 -18.94 7.50
CA PHE A 92 -18.42 -19.94 6.78
C PHE A 92 -17.82 -21.35 6.90
N PHE A 93 -16.50 -21.48 6.94
CA PHE A 93 -15.83 -22.77 7.20
C PHE A 93 -15.80 -23.18 8.67
N GLY A 94 -16.41 -22.40 9.58
CA GLY A 94 -16.53 -22.73 11.00
C GLY A 94 -15.36 -22.22 11.86
N MET A 95 -14.56 -21.28 11.37
CA MET A 95 -13.56 -20.61 12.19
C MET A 95 -14.22 -19.66 13.18
N ARG A 96 -13.67 -19.53 14.38
CA ARG A 96 -14.15 -18.56 15.37
C ARG A 96 -14.09 -17.15 14.81
N THR A 97 -15.12 -16.35 15.03
CA THR A 97 -15.26 -15.00 14.46
C THR A 97 -14.02 -14.12 14.69
N GLN A 98 -13.41 -14.22 15.87
CA GLN A 98 -12.21 -13.44 16.20
C GLN A 98 -11.01 -13.82 15.31
N ASP A 99 -10.75 -15.11 15.15
CA ASP A 99 -9.62 -15.61 14.36
C ASP A 99 -9.84 -15.35 12.86
N ALA A 100 -11.07 -15.53 12.39
CA ALA A 100 -11.47 -15.21 11.01
C ALA A 100 -11.29 -13.72 10.69
N PHE A 101 -11.69 -12.84 11.62
CA PHE A 101 -11.48 -11.40 11.48
C PHE A 101 -9.98 -11.04 11.47
N PHE A 102 -9.18 -11.70 12.30
CA PHE A 102 -7.72 -11.50 12.31
C PHE A 102 -7.08 -11.89 10.98
N ILE A 103 -7.46 -13.02 10.39
CA ILE A 103 -6.97 -13.44 9.07
C ILE A 103 -7.37 -12.42 8.00
N GLY A 104 -8.63 -11.99 8.00
CA GLY A 104 -9.10 -10.95 7.07
C GLY A 104 -8.36 -9.62 7.25
N LEU A 105 -8.13 -9.21 8.49
CA LEU A 105 -7.39 -7.98 8.81
C LEU A 105 -5.94 -8.06 8.33
N ILE A 106 -5.25 -9.18 8.60
CA ILE A 106 -3.88 -9.39 8.11
C ILE A 106 -3.84 -9.27 6.58
N MET A 107 -4.73 -9.97 5.89
CA MET A 107 -4.76 -9.95 4.43
C MET A 107 -5.11 -8.58 3.87
N GLY A 108 -6.12 -7.90 4.44
CA GLY A 108 -6.52 -6.55 4.01
C GLY A 108 -5.41 -5.52 4.23
N VAL A 109 -4.76 -5.54 5.39
CA VAL A 109 -3.65 -4.61 5.68
C VAL A 109 -2.44 -4.90 4.80
N MET A 110 -2.07 -6.18 4.66
CA MET A 110 -0.93 -6.55 3.82
C MET A 110 -1.17 -6.26 2.33
N ASN A 111 -2.42 -6.34 1.85
CA ASN A 111 -2.76 -6.04 0.46
C ASN A 111 -2.37 -4.63 0.00
N VAL A 112 -2.14 -3.70 0.91
CA VAL A 112 -1.66 -2.35 0.60
C VAL A 112 -0.29 -2.36 -0.09
N VAL A 113 0.53 -3.40 0.16
CA VAL A 113 1.82 -3.58 -0.51
C VAL A 113 1.67 -4.54 -1.70
N PRO A 114 1.70 -4.06 -2.95
CA PRO A 114 1.53 -4.91 -4.11
C PRO A 114 2.55 -6.06 -4.16
N TYR A 115 2.14 -7.22 -4.62
CA TYR A 115 2.91 -8.47 -4.74
C TYR A 115 3.40 -9.05 -3.41
N ALA A 116 4.14 -8.28 -2.60
CA ALA A 116 4.70 -8.74 -1.34
C ALA A 116 3.62 -8.97 -0.27
N GLY A 117 2.62 -8.09 -0.24
CA GLY A 117 1.55 -8.11 0.75
C GLY A 117 0.73 -9.40 0.75
N PRO A 118 0.13 -9.81 -0.37
CA PRO A 118 -0.62 -11.05 -0.46
C PRO A 118 0.21 -12.30 -0.12
N LEU A 119 1.51 -12.31 -0.47
CA LEU A 119 2.41 -13.41 -0.15
C LEU A 119 2.68 -13.48 1.37
N ILE A 120 3.09 -12.37 1.97
CA ILE A 120 3.38 -12.30 3.41
C ILE A 120 2.10 -12.54 4.21
N GLY A 121 1.00 -11.87 3.87
CA GLY A 121 -0.30 -12.03 4.51
C GLY A 121 -0.83 -13.46 4.40
N GLY A 122 -0.65 -14.09 3.24
CA GLY A 122 -1.02 -15.49 3.01
C GLY A 122 -0.27 -16.45 3.92
N VAL A 123 1.07 -16.31 4.00
CA VAL A 123 1.91 -17.12 4.91
C VAL A 123 1.50 -16.91 6.36
N MET A 124 1.32 -15.68 6.81
CA MET A 124 0.87 -15.36 8.17
C MET A 124 -0.52 -15.96 8.47
N SER A 125 -1.45 -15.89 7.52
CA SER A 125 -2.80 -16.43 7.66
C SER A 125 -2.80 -17.96 7.78
N VAL A 126 -2.00 -18.65 6.97
CA VAL A 126 -1.83 -20.11 7.07
C VAL A 126 -1.20 -20.48 8.41
N PHE A 127 -0.22 -19.72 8.88
CA PHE A 127 0.39 -19.92 10.19
C PHE A 127 -0.61 -19.72 11.34
N MET A 128 -1.51 -18.73 11.23
CA MET A 128 -2.63 -18.58 12.18
C MET A 128 -3.50 -19.85 12.24
N GLY A 129 -3.75 -20.52 11.12
CA GLY A 129 -4.47 -21.79 11.09
C GLY A 129 -3.80 -22.93 11.83
N VAL A 130 -2.48 -22.87 12.04
CA VAL A 130 -1.76 -23.82 12.91
C VAL A 130 -2.05 -23.56 14.37
N VAL A 131 -2.13 -22.29 14.76
CA VAL A 131 -2.34 -21.85 16.16
C VAL A 131 -3.82 -21.95 16.55
N THR A 132 -4.71 -21.63 15.61
CA THR A 132 -6.16 -21.60 15.81
C THR A 132 -6.88 -22.49 14.78
N PRO A 133 -6.85 -23.83 14.92
CA PRO A 133 -7.52 -24.72 13.99
C PRO A 133 -9.04 -24.49 13.98
N ILE A 134 -9.65 -24.73 12.82
CA ILE A 134 -11.12 -24.71 12.68
C ILE A 134 -11.71 -25.87 13.52
N GLU A 135 -12.80 -25.60 14.24
CA GLU A 135 -13.45 -26.59 15.09
C GLU A 135 -13.88 -27.80 14.25
N GLY A 136 -13.51 -28.98 14.74
CA GLY A 136 -13.81 -30.26 14.06
C GLY A 136 -12.85 -30.62 12.92
N MET A 137 -11.85 -29.77 12.60
CA MET A 137 -10.84 -30.05 11.58
C MET A 137 -9.45 -30.29 12.18
N THR A 138 -8.66 -31.13 11.49
CA THR A 138 -7.25 -31.25 11.82
C THR A 138 -6.49 -29.99 11.37
N THR A 139 -5.38 -29.70 12.02
CA THR A 139 -4.52 -28.55 11.65
C THR A 139 -4.17 -28.55 10.15
N GLY A 140 -3.83 -29.73 9.58
CA GLY A 140 -3.53 -29.84 8.16
C GLY A 140 -4.72 -29.49 7.25
N HIS A 141 -5.95 -29.92 7.59
CA HIS A 141 -7.13 -29.53 6.86
C HIS A 141 -7.42 -28.02 6.98
N THR A 142 -7.25 -27.45 8.17
CA THR A 142 -7.39 -26.00 8.38
C THR A 142 -6.42 -25.20 7.49
N MET A 143 -5.15 -25.59 7.47
CA MET A 143 -4.15 -24.94 6.60
C MET A 143 -4.54 -25.03 5.13
N PHE A 144 -5.03 -26.19 4.67
CA PHE A 144 -5.46 -26.39 3.30
C PHE A 144 -6.69 -25.53 2.95
N VAL A 145 -7.66 -25.44 3.86
CA VAL A 145 -8.86 -24.59 3.70
C VAL A 145 -8.46 -23.12 3.61
N ILE A 146 -7.61 -22.64 4.52
CA ILE A 146 -7.14 -21.25 4.49
C ILE A 146 -6.39 -20.98 3.18
N ALA A 147 -5.36 -21.76 2.85
CA ALA A 147 -4.57 -21.56 1.65
C ALA A 147 -5.40 -21.62 0.36
N GLY A 148 -6.29 -22.62 0.24
CA GLY A 148 -7.18 -22.78 -0.90
C GLY A 148 -8.16 -21.62 -1.05
N SER A 149 -8.77 -21.19 0.05
CA SER A 149 -9.68 -20.02 0.06
C SER A 149 -8.96 -18.75 -0.34
N LEU A 150 -7.78 -18.50 0.20
CA LEU A 150 -6.98 -17.31 -0.14
C LEU A 150 -6.57 -17.30 -1.61
N LEU A 151 -6.19 -18.45 -2.19
CA LEU A 151 -5.87 -18.56 -3.61
C LEU A 151 -7.08 -18.26 -4.50
N ILE A 152 -8.26 -18.78 -4.16
CA ILE A 152 -9.51 -18.54 -4.90
C ILE A 152 -9.90 -17.06 -4.80
N ILE A 153 -9.88 -16.49 -3.58
CA ILE A 153 -10.21 -15.08 -3.37
C ILE A 153 -9.20 -14.18 -4.07
N LYS A 154 -7.92 -14.54 -4.05
CA LYS A 154 -6.88 -13.77 -4.77
C LYS A 154 -7.09 -13.85 -6.28
N GLY A 155 -7.46 -14.99 -6.82
CA GLY A 155 -7.86 -15.10 -8.23
C GLY A 155 -9.05 -14.19 -8.55
N PHE A 156 -10.09 -14.18 -7.72
CA PHE A 156 -11.23 -13.27 -7.89
C PHE A 156 -10.81 -11.79 -7.80
N ASP A 157 -9.92 -11.45 -6.86
CA ASP A 157 -9.36 -10.13 -6.73
C ASP A 157 -8.64 -9.69 -8.02
N ASP A 158 -7.71 -10.51 -8.51
CA ASP A 158 -6.88 -10.17 -9.68
C ASP A 158 -7.69 -10.07 -10.99
N PHE A 159 -8.74 -10.90 -11.17
CA PHE A 159 -9.51 -10.95 -12.42
C PHE A 159 -10.78 -10.11 -12.39
N VAL A 160 -11.34 -9.78 -11.24
CA VAL A 160 -12.62 -9.09 -11.12
C VAL A 160 -12.51 -7.78 -10.35
N LEU A 161 -12.01 -7.81 -9.09
CA LEU A 161 -11.97 -6.62 -8.26
C LEU A 161 -11.00 -5.58 -8.80
N GLN A 162 -9.79 -5.99 -9.10
CA GLN A 162 -8.76 -5.07 -9.58
C GLN A 162 -9.13 -4.38 -10.89
N PRO A 163 -9.60 -5.07 -11.95
CA PRO A 163 -10.05 -4.38 -13.16
C PRO A 163 -11.23 -3.44 -12.93
N THR A 164 -12.13 -3.78 -12.00
CA THR A 164 -13.32 -2.98 -11.70
C THR A 164 -13.00 -1.72 -10.91
N LEU A 165 -12.16 -1.85 -9.88
CA LEU A 165 -11.80 -0.73 -9.00
C LEU A 165 -10.75 0.21 -9.64
N TYR A 166 -9.92 -0.33 -10.53
CA TYR A 166 -8.77 0.38 -11.09
C TYR A 166 -8.81 0.47 -12.62
N SER A 167 -9.99 0.70 -13.21
CA SER A 167 -10.18 0.80 -14.66
C SER A 167 -9.21 1.78 -15.38
N GLU A 168 -8.61 2.70 -14.63
CA GLU A 168 -7.59 3.65 -15.10
C GLU A 168 -6.31 3.62 -14.23
N ARG A 169 -5.77 2.46 -13.92
CA ARG A 169 -4.47 2.38 -13.22
C ARG A 169 -3.39 3.12 -14.03
N VAL A 170 -2.41 3.61 -13.29
CA VAL A 170 -1.09 3.96 -13.85
C VAL A 170 -0.71 2.84 -14.82
N LYS A 171 -0.91 3.06 -16.12
CA LYS A 171 -0.74 2.05 -17.18
C LYS A 171 0.77 1.80 -17.40
N ALA A 172 1.45 1.40 -16.31
CA ALA A 172 2.84 0.99 -16.32
C ALA A 172 2.94 -0.51 -16.56
N HIS A 173 4.02 -0.94 -17.16
CA HIS A 173 4.28 -2.36 -17.32
C HIS A 173 4.47 -3.02 -15.93
N PRO A 174 3.91 -4.23 -15.67
CA PRO A 174 4.05 -4.88 -14.36
C PRO A 174 5.50 -5.00 -13.88
N LEU A 175 6.45 -5.24 -14.79
CA LEU A 175 7.88 -5.29 -14.50
C LEU A 175 8.41 -3.94 -13.98
N GLU A 176 7.94 -2.81 -14.52
CA GLU A 176 8.33 -1.47 -14.04
C GLU A 176 7.91 -1.29 -12.58
N ILE A 177 6.65 -1.61 -12.28
CA ILE A 177 6.11 -1.51 -10.92
C ILE A 177 6.88 -2.42 -9.97
N PHE A 178 7.18 -3.65 -10.39
CA PHE A 178 7.95 -4.60 -9.58
C PHE A 178 9.35 -4.07 -9.24
N ILE A 179 10.07 -3.55 -10.25
CA ILE A 179 11.40 -2.96 -10.05
C ILE A 179 11.34 -1.75 -9.11
N VAL A 180 10.34 -0.88 -9.29
CA VAL A 180 10.17 0.31 -8.44
C VAL A 180 9.91 -0.10 -6.98
N ILE A 181 9.09 -1.12 -6.75
CA ILE A 181 8.83 -1.66 -5.40
C ILE A 181 10.10 -2.24 -4.78
N LEU A 182 10.90 -2.98 -5.54
CA LEU A 182 12.17 -3.53 -5.05
C LEU A 182 13.16 -2.42 -4.66
N ILE A 183 13.31 -1.40 -5.53
CA ILE A 183 14.20 -0.27 -5.25
C ILE A 183 13.70 0.49 -4.01
N ALA A 184 12.43 0.86 -3.96
CA ALA A 184 11.85 1.59 -2.84
C ALA A 184 11.92 0.79 -1.53
N GLY A 185 11.70 -0.53 -1.60
CA GLY A 185 11.85 -1.45 -0.48
C GLY A 185 13.28 -1.52 0.04
N SER A 186 14.28 -1.53 -0.84
CA SER A 186 15.69 -1.52 -0.43
C SER A 186 16.12 -0.19 0.21
N LEU A 187 15.50 0.93 -0.15
CA LEU A 187 15.81 2.26 0.37
C LEU A 187 15.13 2.55 1.72
N ALA A 188 13.85 2.19 1.87
CA ALA A 188 13.05 2.58 3.02
C ALA A 188 12.17 1.42 3.57
N GLY A 189 12.51 0.18 3.28
CA GLY A 189 11.79 -1.00 3.79
C GLY A 189 10.32 -1.01 3.39
N ILE A 190 9.44 -1.41 4.32
CA ILE A 190 7.99 -1.53 4.08
C ILE A 190 7.37 -0.18 3.69
N VAL A 191 7.79 0.92 4.33
CA VAL A 191 7.31 2.27 3.99
C VAL A 191 7.68 2.65 2.55
N GLY A 192 8.90 2.30 2.12
CA GLY A 192 9.31 2.47 0.74
C GLY A 192 8.44 1.70 -0.25
N MET A 193 8.12 0.45 0.04
CA MET A 193 7.23 -0.37 -0.79
C MET A 193 5.82 0.23 -0.89
N LEU A 194 5.27 0.73 0.22
CA LEU A 194 3.95 1.39 0.25
C LEU A 194 3.91 2.64 -0.63
N LEU A 195 4.97 3.44 -0.59
CA LEU A 195 5.07 4.69 -1.33
C LEU A 195 5.65 4.53 -2.74
N ALA A 196 6.02 3.32 -3.14
CA ALA A 196 6.65 3.05 -4.43
C ALA A 196 5.80 3.53 -5.61
N ILE A 197 4.54 3.09 -5.69
CA ILE A 197 3.62 3.45 -6.77
C ILE A 197 3.26 4.94 -6.75
N PRO A 198 2.87 5.55 -5.61
CA PRO A 198 2.69 6.98 -5.51
C PRO A 198 3.89 7.79 -6.00
N SER A 199 5.09 7.47 -5.51
CA SER A 199 6.31 8.18 -5.90
C SER A 199 6.63 8.04 -7.39
N TYR A 200 6.48 6.83 -7.93
CA TYR A 200 6.67 6.57 -9.35
C TYR A 200 5.65 7.34 -10.22
N THR A 201 4.39 7.41 -9.78
CA THR A 201 3.35 8.18 -10.46
C THR A 201 3.69 9.67 -10.52
N VAL A 202 4.13 10.24 -9.39
CA VAL A 202 4.60 11.63 -9.33
C VAL A 202 5.74 11.86 -10.33
N LEU A 203 6.77 11.02 -10.29
CA LEU A 203 7.91 11.12 -11.20
C LEU A 203 7.49 11.05 -12.67
N ARG A 204 6.59 10.13 -13.04
CA ARG A 204 6.09 10.00 -14.43
C ARG A 204 5.31 11.22 -14.88
N VAL A 205 4.43 11.77 -14.03
CA VAL A 205 3.65 12.97 -14.38
C VAL A 205 4.57 14.17 -14.57
N PHE A 206 5.51 14.39 -13.66
CA PHE A 206 6.51 15.46 -13.82
C PHE A 206 7.37 15.23 -15.06
N ALA A 207 7.83 14.02 -15.31
CA ALA A 207 8.59 13.72 -16.53
C ALA A 207 7.78 14.05 -17.79
N LYS A 208 6.50 13.73 -17.84
CA LYS A 208 5.61 14.06 -18.96
C LYS A 208 5.48 15.56 -19.19
N GLU A 209 5.22 16.33 -18.13
CA GLU A 209 5.00 17.78 -18.24
C GLU A 209 6.27 18.56 -18.59
N PHE A 210 7.43 18.13 -18.12
CA PHE A 210 8.68 18.89 -18.30
C PHE A 210 9.60 18.34 -19.39
N PHE A 211 9.52 17.04 -19.69
CA PHE A 211 10.44 16.35 -20.59
C PHE A 211 9.75 15.64 -21.76
N SER A 212 8.54 16.06 -22.13
CA SER A 212 7.76 15.50 -23.25
C SER A 212 8.48 15.55 -24.61
N GLN A 213 9.54 16.34 -24.75
CA GLN A 213 10.34 16.40 -25.97
C GLN A 213 11.25 15.18 -26.19
N PHE A 214 11.53 14.42 -25.13
CA PHE A 214 12.41 13.26 -25.21
C PHE A 214 11.63 11.99 -25.53
N ARG A 215 12.06 11.25 -26.57
CA ARG A 215 11.43 9.98 -27.01
C ARG A 215 11.28 8.94 -25.89
N LEU A 216 12.26 8.87 -24.97
CA LEU A 216 12.20 7.96 -23.82
C LEU A 216 11.02 8.30 -22.90
N VAL A 217 10.86 9.60 -22.60
CA VAL A 217 9.76 10.10 -21.75
C VAL A 217 8.41 9.87 -22.43
N GLN A 218 8.31 10.15 -23.73
CA GLN A 218 7.10 9.87 -24.50
C GLN A 218 6.68 8.40 -24.37
N LYS A 219 7.62 7.46 -24.54
CA LYS A 219 7.35 6.02 -24.39
C LYS A 219 6.92 5.61 -22.99
N LEU A 220 7.54 6.17 -21.95
CA LEU A 220 7.22 5.88 -20.55
C LEU A 220 5.90 6.52 -20.09
N THR A 221 5.46 7.60 -20.73
CA THR A 221 4.29 8.39 -20.32
C THR A 221 3.11 8.30 -21.30
N GLU A 222 3.24 7.54 -22.38
CA GLU A 222 2.23 7.40 -23.47
C GLU A 222 0.84 6.98 -22.95
N LYS A 223 0.81 6.31 -21.81
CA LYS A 223 -0.42 5.74 -21.24
C LYS A 223 -0.93 6.46 -19.97
N ILE A 224 -0.46 7.68 -19.70
CA ILE A 224 -0.94 8.51 -18.56
C ILE A 224 -1.91 9.57 -19.06
#